data_7205e99f34bb3640a3557eeca3948432
#
_entry.id   7205e99f34bb3640a3557eeca3948432
#
_cell.length_a   1.000
_cell.length_b   1.000
_cell.length_c   1.000
_cell.angle_alpha   90.00
_cell.angle_beta   90.00
_cell.angle_gamma   90.00
#
_symmetry.space_group_name_H-M   'P 1'
#
loop_
_entity.id
_entity.type
_entity.pdbx_description
1 polymer ?
#
loop_
_entity_poly.entity_id
_entity_poly.type
_entity_poly.pdbx_seq_one_letter_code
_entity_poly.pdbx_strand_id
1 'polypeptide(L)'
;MDERIEPFLADVLALEGENSNAIREGVRIALADYQQIFRAQELNRRMKDKAAHACHALCRARLLEEMQRRKGTPAADHLKLVLGVIDGPVHFPMKDE
;
A
#
# COMPACT_ATOMS: atom_id res chain seq x y z
N MET A 1 -6.90 14.46 5.04
CA MET A 1 -6.44 13.12 4.68
C MET A 1 -7.51 12.43 3.87
N ASP A 2 -7.11 11.69 2.88
CA ASP A 2 -8.05 11.01 2.00
C ASP A 2 -8.65 9.82 2.73
N GLU A 3 -9.95 9.87 2.96
CA GLU A 3 -10.61 8.80 3.70
C GLU A 3 -10.62 7.47 2.97
N ARG A 4 -10.40 7.52 1.66
CA ARG A 4 -10.41 6.31 0.87
C ARG A 4 -9.22 5.40 1.20
N ILE A 5 -8.20 5.93 1.85
CA ILE A 5 -7.03 5.15 2.21
C ILE A 5 -7.29 4.25 3.42
N GLU A 6 -8.28 4.58 4.24
CA GLU A 6 -8.50 3.84 5.48
C GLU A 6 -8.88 2.37 5.26
N PRO A 7 -9.74 2.05 4.29
CA PRO A 7 -10.01 0.63 4.00
C PRO A 7 -8.75 -0.12 3.59
N PHE A 8 -7.86 0.53 2.83
CA PHE A 8 -6.60 -0.09 2.45
C PHE A 8 -5.77 -0.40 3.70
N LEU A 9 -5.67 0.56 4.61
CA LEU A 9 -4.91 0.34 5.83
C LEU A 9 -5.50 -0.80 6.65
N ALA A 10 -6.82 -0.84 6.77
CA ALA A 10 -7.49 -1.89 7.51
C ALA A 10 -7.21 -3.25 6.89
N ASP A 11 -7.25 -3.33 5.56
CA ASP A 11 -7.01 -4.58 4.86
C ASP A 11 -5.60 -5.10 5.09
N VAL A 12 -4.60 -4.21 5.03
CA VAL A 12 -3.23 -4.67 5.21
C VAL A 12 -2.93 -5.00 6.67
N LEU A 13 -3.58 -4.32 7.61
CA LEU A 13 -3.42 -4.65 9.02
C LEU A 13 -4.01 -6.02 9.33
N ALA A 14 -5.07 -6.39 8.64
CA ALA A 14 -5.71 -7.67 8.85
C ALA A 14 -4.83 -8.84 8.42
N LEU A 15 -3.77 -8.56 7.67
CA LEU A 15 -2.86 -9.62 7.21
C LEU A 15 -1.77 -9.95 8.23
N GLU A 16 -1.75 -9.25 9.34
CA GLU A 16 -0.76 -9.52 10.36
C GLU A 16 -0.91 -10.96 10.85
N GLY A 17 0.20 -11.67 10.93
CA GLY A 17 0.16 -13.07 11.35
C GLY A 17 0.09 -14.06 10.22
N GLU A 18 -0.19 -13.60 8.98
CA GLU A 18 -0.22 -14.47 7.83
C GLU A 18 1.19 -14.75 7.33
N ASN A 19 1.33 -15.76 6.47
CA ASN A 19 2.64 -16.05 5.92
C ASN A 19 3.01 -15.04 4.85
N SER A 20 4.27 -15.05 4.43
CA SER A 20 4.78 -14.05 3.49
C SER A 20 4.03 -14.01 2.17
N ASN A 21 3.67 -15.16 1.65
CA ASN A 21 2.96 -15.20 0.37
C ASN A 21 1.57 -14.62 0.50
N ALA A 22 0.88 -14.93 1.60
CA ALA A 22 -0.45 -14.39 1.85
C ALA A 22 -0.40 -12.88 2.04
N ILE A 23 0.60 -12.40 2.75
CA ILE A 23 0.76 -10.97 2.96
C ILE A 23 1.00 -10.28 1.61
N ARG A 24 1.91 -10.82 0.81
CA ARG A 24 2.25 -10.21 -0.47
C ARG A 24 1.02 -10.15 -1.38
N GLU A 25 0.29 -11.24 -1.46
CA GLU A 25 -0.89 -11.28 -2.30
C GLU A 25 -1.98 -10.36 -1.78
N GLY A 26 -2.21 -10.37 -0.48
CA GLY A 26 -3.22 -9.50 0.12
C GLY A 26 -2.91 -8.03 -0.05
N VAL A 27 -1.65 -7.66 0.05
CA VAL A 27 -1.24 -6.27 -0.15
C VAL A 27 -1.49 -5.86 -1.60
N ARG A 28 -1.18 -6.73 -2.55
CA ARG A 28 -1.42 -6.43 -3.96
C ARG A 28 -2.90 -6.21 -4.23
N ILE A 29 -3.73 -7.06 -3.66
CA ILE A 29 -5.17 -6.94 -3.84
C ILE A 29 -5.68 -5.64 -3.23
N ALA A 30 -5.25 -5.34 -2.01
CA ALA A 30 -5.69 -4.13 -1.33
C ALA A 30 -5.26 -2.87 -2.10
N LEU A 31 -4.05 -2.89 -2.63
CA LEU A 31 -3.55 -1.75 -3.38
C LEU A 31 -4.33 -1.59 -4.69
N ALA A 32 -4.61 -2.70 -5.37
CA ALA A 32 -5.36 -2.66 -6.61
C ALA A 32 -6.77 -2.14 -6.39
N ASP A 33 -7.40 -2.55 -5.31
CA ASP A 33 -8.74 -2.09 -4.97
C ASP A 33 -8.75 -0.60 -4.70
N TYR A 34 -7.77 -0.13 -3.95
CA TYR A 34 -7.69 1.30 -3.66
C TYR A 34 -7.43 2.10 -4.94
N GLN A 35 -6.55 1.60 -5.81
CA GLN A 35 -6.28 2.26 -7.06
C GLN A 35 -7.53 2.37 -7.92
N GLN A 36 -8.33 1.33 -7.93
CA GLN A 36 -9.56 1.34 -8.71
C GLN A 36 -10.53 2.38 -8.20
N ILE A 37 -10.70 2.47 -6.89
CA ILE A 37 -11.57 3.47 -6.30
C ILE A 37 -11.06 4.87 -6.61
N PHE A 38 -9.76 5.06 -6.47
CA PHE A 38 -9.14 6.35 -6.72
C PHE A 38 -9.36 6.78 -8.16
N ARG A 39 -9.10 5.88 -9.10
CA ARG A 39 -9.22 6.21 -10.52
C ARG A 39 -10.67 6.47 -10.92
N ALA A 40 -11.60 5.74 -10.32
CA ALA A 40 -13.01 5.91 -10.65
C ALA A 40 -13.51 7.29 -10.28
N GLN A 41 -12.88 7.93 -9.31
CA GLN A 41 -13.31 9.25 -8.85
C GLN A 41 -12.57 10.38 -9.54
N GLU A 42 -11.60 10.06 -10.38
CA GLU A 42 -10.87 11.10 -11.11
C GLU A 42 -11.58 11.39 -12.42
N LEU A 43 -11.92 12.63 -12.62
CA LEU A 43 -12.59 13.04 -13.84
C LEU A 43 -11.59 13.53 -14.90
N ASN A 44 -10.42 13.96 -14.46
CA ASN A 44 -9.42 14.50 -15.37
C ASN A 44 -8.57 13.34 -15.92
N ARG A 45 -8.53 13.25 -17.24
CA ARG A 45 -7.79 12.16 -17.87
C ARG A 45 -6.31 12.13 -17.49
N ARG A 46 -5.68 13.29 -17.38
CA ARG A 46 -4.29 13.33 -16.98
C ARG A 46 -4.09 12.77 -15.59
N MET A 47 -5.03 13.08 -14.70
CA MET A 47 -4.91 12.58 -13.34
C MET A 47 -5.09 11.08 -13.30
N LYS A 48 -5.94 10.54 -14.18
CA LYS A 48 -6.10 9.10 -14.23
C LYS A 48 -4.79 8.41 -14.61
N ASP A 49 -4.06 9.01 -15.54
CA ASP A 49 -2.79 8.43 -15.96
C ASP A 49 -1.77 8.42 -14.84
N LYS A 50 -1.87 9.38 -13.93
CA LYS A 50 -0.93 9.47 -12.82
C LYS A 50 -1.48 8.85 -11.55
N ALA A 51 -2.67 8.29 -11.61
CA ALA A 51 -3.32 7.79 -10.41
C ALA A 51 -2.52 6.69 -9.72
N ALA A 52 -1.88 5.84 -10.50
CA ALA A 52 -1.10 4.75 -9.90
C ALA A 52 0.03 5.30 -9.03
N HIS A 53 0.74 6.31 -9.51
CA HIS A 53 1.80 6.92 -8.72
C HIS A 53 1.25 7.64 -7.50
N ALA A 54 0.13 8.34 -7.68
CA ALA A 54 -0.48 9.06 -6.57
C ALA A 54 -0.94 8.10 -5.48
N CYS A 55 -1.58 7.00 -5.87
CA CYS A 55 -2.02 5.99 -4.92
C CYS A 55 -0.86 5.38 -4.18
N HIS A 56 0.19 5.05 -4.90
CA HIS A 56 1.38 4.45 -4.29
C HIS A 56 1.96 5.39 -3.24
N ALA A 57 2.08 6.67 -3.58
CA ALA A 57 2.63 7.66 -2.66
C ALA A 57 1.76 7.83 -1.43
N LEU A 58 0.44 7.85 -1.61
CA LEU A 58 -0.48 7.99 -0.49
C LEU A 58 -0.44 6.77 0.42
N CYS A 59 -0.41 5.59 -0.16
CA CYS A 59 -0.33 4.35 0.62
C CYS A 59 0.97 4.34 1.42
N ARG A 60 2.07 4.70 0.78
CA ARG A 60 3.37 4.71 1.44
C ARG A 60 3.37 5.69 2.62
N ALA A 61 2.85 6.90 2.38
CA ALA A 61 2.81 7.91 3.41
C ALA A 61 1.95 7.46 4.60
N ARG A 62 0.81 6.86 4.31
CA ARG A 62 -0.08 6.41 5.37
C ARG A 62 0.54 5.27 6.18
N LEU A 63 1.22 4.36 5.51
CA LEU A 63 1.90 3.26 6.19
C LEU A 63 3.00 3.78 7.10
N LEU A 64 3.78 4.74 6.62
CA LEU A 64 4.84 5.32 7.43
C LEU A 64 4.28 6.04 8.65
N GLU A 65 3.18 6.74 8.48
CA GLU A 65 2.54 7.42 9.58
C GLU A 65 2.07 6.44 10.62
N GLU A 66 1.45 5.36 10.20
CA GLU A 66 0.94 4.36 11.11
C GLU A 66 2.07 3.60 11.80
N MET A 67 3.16 3.35 11.09
CA MET A 67 4.33 2.71 11.69
C MET A 67 4.87 3.55 12.83
N GLN A 68 4.89 4.86 12.64
CA GLN A 68 5.39 5.76 13.67
C GLN A 68 4.48 5.73 14.90
N ARG A 69 3.18 5.69 14.68
CA ARG A 69 2.22 5.65 15.78
C ARG A 69 2.32 4.34 16.56
N ARG A 70 2.68 3.26 15.90
CA ARG A 70 2.74 1.94 16.52
C ARG A 70 4.16 1.49 16.81
N LYS A 71 5.08 2.44 16.81
CA LYS A 71 6.48 2.13 17.04
C LYS A 71 6.66 1.29 18.29
N GLY A 72 7.45 0.24 18.17
CA GLY A 72 7.69 -0.65 19.31
C GLY A 72 6.71 -1.80 19.44
N THR A 73 5.74 -1.91 18.53
CA THR A 73 4.77 -2.99 18.57
C THR A 73 4.99 -3.93 17.40
N PRO A 74 4.47 -5.17 17.49
CA PRO A 74 4.54 -6.09 16.35
C PRO A 74 3.84 -5.55 15.10
N ALA A 75 2.81 -4.71 15.29
CA ALA A 75 2.11 -4.14 14.15
C ALA A 75 3.04 -3.24 13.33
N ALA A 76 3.97 -2.54 13.99
CA ALA A 76 4.91 -1.70 13.26
C ALA A 76 5.81 -2.55 12.37
N ASP A 77 6.27 -3.70 12.85
CA ASP A 77 7.10 -4.59 12.06
C ASP A 77 6.31 -5.14 10.87
N HIS A 78 5.05 -5.47 11.10
CA HIS A 78 4.21 -5.95 10.02
C HIS A 78 4.03 -4.88 8.95
N LEU A 79 3.80 -3.64 9.35
CA LEU A 79 3.64 -2.55 8.40
C LEU A 79 4.91 -2.27 7.61
N LYS A 80 6.06 -2.48 8.24
CA LYS A 80 7.33 -2.34 7.55
C LYS A 80 7.43 -3.39 6.45
N LEU A 81 6.98 -4.60 6.73
CA LEU A 81 6.97 -5.66 5.74
C LEU A 81 6.01 -5.33 4.60
N VAL A 82 4.83 -4.80 4.93
CA VAL A 82 3.87 -4.38 3.93
C VAL A 82 4.46 -3.31 3.02
N LEU A 83 5.15 -2.35 3.62
CA LEU A 83 5.79 -1.30 2.86
C LEU A 83 6.82 -1.86 1.90
N GLY A 84 7.57 -2.87 2.34
CA GLY A 84 8.54 -3.54 1.48
C GLY A 84 7.89 -4.21 0.29
N VAL A 85 6.70 -4.78 0.47
CA VAL A 85 5.97 -5.40 -0.62
C VAL A 85 5.56 -4.34 -1.65
N ILE A 86 5.09 -3.19 -1.17
CA ILE A 86 4.67 -2.12 -2.06
C ILE A 86 5.85 -1.58 -2.86
N ASP A 87 6.98 -1.38 -2.21
CA ASP A 87 8.15 -0.83 -2.87
C ASP A 87 8.94 -1.84 -3.68
N GLY A 88 8.87 -3.10 -3.27
CA GLY A 88 9.70 -4.14 -3.84
C GLY A 88 9.60 -4.30 -5.34
N PRO A 89 8.38 -4.38 -5.90
CA PRO A 89 8.27 -4.59 -7.33
C PRO A 89 8.92 -3.50 -8.17
N VAL A 90 9.07 -2.35 -7.59
CA VAL A 90 9.68 -1.25 -8.32
C VAL A 90 11.17 -1.53 -8.53
N HIS A 91 11.78 -2.19 -7.57
CA HIS A 91 13.20 -2.43 -7.64
C HIS A 91 13.57 -3.70 -8.35
N PHE A 92 12.74 -4.72 -8.20
CA PHE A 92 13.10 -6.00 -8.74
C PHE A 92 13.50 -6.00 -10.16
N PRO A 93 12.70 -5.47 -11.06
CA PRO A 93 12.98 -5.59 -12.47
C PRO A 93 14.31 -5.03 -12.83
N MET A 94 14.78 -4.14 -12.07
CA MET A 94 15.96 -3.54 -12.41
C MET A 94 17.15 -4.22 -11.90
N LYS A 95 16.95 -4.91 -10.82
CA LYS A 95 18.01 -5.45 -10.19
C LYS A 95 18.64 -6.53 -10.84
N ASP A 96 17.90 -7.30 -11.39
CA ASP A 96 18.39 -8.38 -11.96
C ASP A 96 18.99 -8.26 -13.14
N GLU A 97 19.15 -7.72 -13.24
CA GLU A 97 19.83 -7.73 -14.24
C GLU A 97 20.66 -8.15 -14.40
#